data_95d7a2827534789811d12fd9ea772244
#
_entry.id   95d7a2827534789811d12fd9ea772244
#
_cell.length_a   1.000
_cell.length_b   1.000
_cell.length_c   1.000
_cell.angle_alpha   90.00
_cell.angle_beta   90.00
_cell.angle_gamma   90.00
#
_symmetry.space_group_name_H-M   'P 1'
#
loop_
_entity.id
_entity.type
_entity.pdbx_description
1 polymer ?
#
loop_
_entity_poly.entity_id
_entity_poly.type
_entity_poly.pdbx_seq_one_letter_code
_entity_poly.pdbx_strand_id
1 'polypeptide(L)'
;QHVWVVKFDSNGKYTYIPGVIGYPANYNCANISVNDLNLDLGCRSKEETLKLVQIGDRVIHKDNVQELANNHLLTSRALDDKIGVFICAEVLKRVKTKTTNGVYFVATVGEETTGRGAYFASDMVNPTCAIVLDVGSSTDVKYKEKFTHEVSLGGGPILTIASNANQKLVELLKES
;
A
#
# COMPACT_ATOMS: atom_id res chain seq x y z
N GLN A 1 5.86 12.14 -14.34
CA GLN A 1 6.18 11.38 -13.13
C GLN A 1 7.37 10.47 -13.37
N HIS A 2 8.33 10.41 -12.43
CA HIS A 2 9.46 9.48 -12.49
C HIS A 2 9.02 8.07 -12.11
N VAL A 3 9.44 7.09 -12.92
CA VAL A 3 9.06 5.68 -12.76
C VAL A 3 10.26 4.76 -12.95
N TRP A 4 10.09 3.51 -12.55
CA TRP A 4 10.96 2.40 -12.89
C TRP A 4 10.18 1.41 -13.76
N VAL A 5 10.77 0.98 -14.87
CA VAL A 5 10.35 -0.26 -15.52
C VAL A 5 11.09 -1.40 -14.84
N VAL A 6 10.36 -2.36 -14.33
CA VAL A 6 10.91 -3.48 -13.57
C VAL A 6 10.94 -4.71 -14.46
N LYS A 7 12.14 -5.20 -14.73
CA LYS A 7 12.36 -6.49 -15.40
C LYS A 7 12.72 -7.54 -14.38
N PHE A 8 12.27 -8.74 -14.65
CA PHE A 8 12.58 -9.92 -13.86
C PHE A 8 13.25 -10.95 -14.78
N ASP A 9 14.48 -11.32 -14.49
CA ASP A 9 15.19 -12.31 -15.27
C ASP A 9 14.92 -13.76 -14.82
N SER A 10 15.36 -14.72 -15.60
CA SER A 10 15.22 -16.14 -15.32
C SER A 10 15.93 -16.61 -14.03
N ASN A 11 16.84 -15.80 -13.50
CA ASN A 11 17.58 -16.07 -12.26
C ASN A 11 16.93 -15.46 -11.02
N GLY A 12 15.75 -14.83 -11.18
CA GLY A 12 15.05 -14.20 -10.08
C GLY A 12 15.56 -12.80 -9.71
N LYS A 13 16.37 -12.16 -10.56
CA LYS A 13 16.93 -10.84 -10.31
C LYS A 13 16.07 -9.75 -10.92
N TYR A 14 15.84 -8.70 -10.14
CA TYR A 14 15.17 -7.49 -10.61
C TYR A 14 16.18 -6.49 -11.18
N THR A 15 15.82 -5.92 -12.33
CA THR A 15 16.52 -4.79 -12.94
C THR A 15 15.56 -3.63 -13.07
N TYR A 16 16.01 -2.43 -12.71
CA TYR A 16 15.19 -1.21 -12.70
C TYR A 16 15.71 -0.27 -13.78
N ILE A 17 14.86 0.01 -14.78
CA ILE A 17 15.16 0.92 -15.89
C ILE A 17 14.43 2.24 -15.63
N PRO A 18 15.14 3.37 -15.56
CA PRO A 18 14.49 4.65 -15.30
C PRO A 18 13.66 5.11 -16.49
N GLY A 19 12.51 5.70 -16.20
CA GLY A 19 11.64 6.28 -17.21
C GLY A 19 10.83 7.44 -16.65
N VAL A 20 10.15 8.13 -17.54
CA VAL A 20 9.25 9.24 -17.21
C VAL A 20 7.90 9.00 -17.85
N ILE A 21 6.83 9.09 -17.07
CA ILE A 21 5.47 9.10 -17.60
C ILE A 21 5.10 10.54 -17.94
N GLY A 22 4.72 10.75 -19.20
CA GLY A 22 4.14 11.97 -19.73
C GLY A 22 2.79 11.71 -20.41
N TYR A 23 2.13 12.77 -20.80
CA TYR A 23 0.89 12.76 -21.56
C TYR A 23 0.94 13.81 -22.68
N PRO A 24 0.14 13.68 -23.75
CA PRO A 24 0.13 14.63 -24.85
C PRO A 24 -0.22 16.06 -24.40
N ALA A 25 0.46 17.05 -24.98
CA ALA A 25 0.34 18.45 -24.57
C ALA A 25 -1.10 19.05 -24.70
N ASN A 26 -1.94 18.49 -25.55
CA ASN A 26 -3.30 18.97 -25.83
C ASN A 26 -4.38 18.17 -25.07
N TYR A 27 -4.02 17.50 -24.00
CA TYR A 27 -4.92 16.61 -23.29
C TYR A 27 -5.74 17.36 -22.22
N ASN A 28 -7.04 17.08 -22.17
CA ASN A 28 -7.88 17.54 -21.08
C ASN A 28 -7.70 16.64 -19.85
N CYS A 29 -7.03 17.15 -18.82
CA CYS A 29 -6.68 16.41 -17.61
C CYS A 29 -7.86 15.76 -16.87
N ALA A 30 -9.10 16.17 -17.17
CA ALA A 30 -10.28 15.63 -16.48
C ALA A 30 -10.63 14.17 -16.86
N ASN A 31 -10.10 13.65 -17.97
CA ASN A 31 -10.48 12.34 -18.53
C ASN A 31 -9.28 11.48 -18.97
N ILE A 32 -8.13 11.58 -18.29
CA ILE A 32 -6.93 10.80 -18.64
C ILE A 32 -7.14 9.33 -18.29
N SER A 33 -7.04 8.46 -19.29
CA SER A 33 -6.92 7.00 -19.13
C SER A 33 -5.45 6.59 -19.07
N VAL A 34 -5.17 5.44 -18.46
CA VAL A 34 -3.82 4.82 -18.47
C VAL A 34 -3.33 4.61 -19.91
N ASN A 35 -4.24 4.35 -20.87
CA ASN A 35 -3.91 4.17 -22.29
C ASN A 35 -3.43 5.46 -22.99
N ASP A 36 -3.65 6.61 -22.39
CA ASP A 36 -3.23 7.90 -22.91
C ASP A 36 -1.84 8.31 -22.44
N LEU A 37 -1.29 7.55 -21.50
CA LEU A 37 0.02 7.81 -20.92
C LEU A 37 1.14 7.28 -21.81
N ASN A 38 2.18 8.09 -21.96
CA ASN A 38 3.40 7.71 -22.66
C ASN A 38 4.53 7.47 -21.67
N LEU A 39 5.22 6.34 -21.83
CA LEU A 39 6.44 6.04 -21.09
C LEU A 39 7.64 6.42 -21.94
N ASP A 40 8.38 7.41 -21.51
CA ASP A 40 9.62 7.85 -22.13
C ASP A 40 10.82 7.21 -21.41
N LEU A 41 11.62 6.47 -22.17
CA LEU A 41 12.87 5.82 -21.73
C LEU A 41 14.10 6.51 -22.32
N GLY A 42 13.95 7.62 -23.04
CA GLY A 42 15.01 8.33 -23.74
C GLY A 42 15.48 7.63 -25.04
N CYS A 43 14.76 6.62 -25.53
CA CYS A 43 15.07 5.91 -26.75
C CYS A 43 14.57 6.67 -27.98
N ARG A 44 15.30 6.50 -29.09
CA ARG A 44 14.97 7.18 -30.36
C ARG A 44 14.28 6.27 -31.38
N SER A 45 14.22 4.96 -31.13
CA SER A 45 13.55 4.01 -32.01
C SER A 45 12.90 2.87 -31.21
N LYS A 46 11.96 2.17 -31.88
CA LYS A 46 11.34 0.97 -31.35
C LYS A 46 12.36 -0.13 -31.06
N GLU A 47 13.35 -0.30 -31.94
CA GLU A 47 14.39 -1.30 -31.84
C GLU A 47 15.29 -1.04 -30.61
N GLU A 48 15.58 0.22 -30.34
CA GLU A 48 16.33 0.63 -29.16
C GLU A 48 15.52 0.37 -27.89
N THR A 49 14.25 0.73 -27.89
CA THR A 49 13.33 0.48 -26.76
C THR A 49 13.21 -1.00 -26.45
N LEU A 50 13.03 -1.85 -27.47
CA LEU A 50 12.86 -3.29 -27.29
C LEU A 50 14.11 -4.02 -26.78
N LYS A 51 15.29 -3.40 -26.88
CA LYS A 51 16.51 -3.92 -26.22
C LYS A 51 16.47 -3.73 -24.71
N LEU A 52 15.77 -2.70 -24.24
CA LEU A 52 15.68 -2.35 -22.82
C LEU A 52 14.48 -3.01 -22.14
N VAL A 53 13.30 -2.97 -22.79
CA VAL A 53 12.03 -3.38 -22.21
C VAL A 53 11.22 -4.21 -23.19
N GLN A 54 10.23 -4.92 -22.67
CA GLN A 54 9.27 -5.69 -23.45
C GLN A 54 7.83 -5.44 -22.99
N ILE A 55 6.88 -5.77 -23.84
CA ILE A 55 5.46 -5.73 -23.47
C ILE A 55 5.22 -6.69 -22.30
N GLY A 56 4.59 -6.20 -21.24
CA GLY A 56 4.33 -6.96 -20.02
C GLY A 56 5.30 -6.62 -18.87
N ASP A 57 6.39 -5.88 -19.12
CA ASP A 57 7.24 -5.36 -18.04
C ASP A 57 6.43 -4.38 -17.17
N ARG A 58 6.60 -4.48 -15.86
CA ARG A 58 5.85 -3.65 -14.90
C ARG A 58 6.44 -2.26 -14.80
N VAL A 59 5.58 -1.26 -14.76
CA VAL A 59 5.96 0.13 -14.49
C VAL A 59 5.50 0.50 -13.09
N ILE A 60 6.41 0.97 -12.27
CA ILE A 60 6.13 1.42 -10.90
C ILE A 60 6.63 2.83 -10.70
N HIS A 61 5.97 3.59 -9.84
CA HIS A 61 6.49 4.88 -9.41
C HIS A 61 7.85 4.70 -8.74
N LYS A 62 8.75 5.63 -9.01
CA LYS A 62 10.04 5.66 -8.31
C LYS A 62 9.76 5.88 -6.82
N ASP A 63 10.12 4.88 -6.02
CA ASP A 63 9.94 4.96 -4.57
C ASP A 63 10.80 6.08 -3.99
N ASN A 64 10.19 6.89 -3.18
CA ASN A 64 10.86 7.95 -2.47
C ASN A 64 10.25 8.07 -1.07
N VAL A 65 10.88 7.43 -0.10
CA VAL A 65 10.59 7.70 1.31
C VAL A 65 11.18 9.07 1.61
N GLN A 66 10.36 10.00 2.01
CA GLN A 66 10.78 11.36 2.30
C GLN A 66 10.20 11.82 3.64
N GLU A 67 11.05 12.33 4.50
CA GLU A 67 10.62 13.11 5.65
C GLU A 67 10.11 14.47 5.19
N LEU A 68 9.00 14.91 5.75
CA LEU A 68 8.43 16.21 5.48
C LEU A 68 9.12 17.30 6.33
N ALA A 69 8.82 18.55 6.07
CA ALA A 69 9.36 19.68 6.84
C ALA A 69 9.09 19.54 8.35
N ASN A 70 7.98 18.94 8.73
CA ASN A 70 7.79 18.43 10.07
C ASN A 70 8.43 17.03 10.13
N ASN A 71 9.55 16.90 10.82
CA ASN A 71 10.37 15.68 10.92
C ASN A 71 9.70 14.49 11.64
N HIS A 72 8.47 14.66 12.12
CA HIS A 72 7.63 13.59 12.65
C HIS A 72 6.73 12.96 11.59
N LEU A 73 6.74 13.48 10.36
CA LEU A 73 5.92 13.03 9.25
C LEU A 73 6.80 12.56 8.10
N LEU A 74 6.41 11.46 7.51
CA LEU A 74 7.03 10.94 6.29
C LEU A 74 5.98 10.65 5.23
N THR A 75 6.41 10.68 3.99
CA THR A 75 5.61 10.26 2.84
C THR A 75 6.32 9.19 2.05
N SER A 76 5.57 8.25 1.50
CA SER A 76 6.07 7.22 0.60
C SER A 76 4.94 6.61 -0.22
N ARG A 77 5.30 5.93 -1.27
CA ARG A 77 4.37 5.08 -2.02
C ARG A 77 3.97 3.87 -1.19
N ALA A 78 2.71 3.47 -1.31
CA ALA A 78 2.16 2.25 -0.73
C ALA A 78 2.38 2.14 0.79
N LEU A 79 2.25 3.27 1.52
CA LEU A 79 2.05 3.24 2.96
C LEU A 79 0.75 2.50 3.31
N ASP A 80 -0.20 2.53 2.42
CA ASP A 80 -1.36 1.68 2.32
C ASP A 80 -0.99 0.39 1.55
N ASP A 81 -0.92 -0.81 2.19
CA ASP A 81 -0.85 -0.91 3.66
C ASP A 81 0.49 -1.54 4.11
N LYS A 82 1.60 -0.98 3.65
CA LYS A 82 2.93 -1.42 4.14
C LYS A 82 3.15 -1.11 5.61
N ILE A 83 2.45 -0.10 6.14
CA ILE A 83 2.58 0.23 7.56
C ILE A 83 1.93 -0.83 8.45
N GLY A 84 0.79 -1.37 8.06
CA GLY A 84 0.15 -2.50 8.76
C GLY A 84 1.03 -3.75 8.73
N VAL A 85 1.67 -4.05 7.58
CA VAL A 85 2.66 -5.14 7.48
C VAL A 85 3.82 -4.95 8.46
N PHE A 86 4.35 -3.73 8.57
CA PHE A 86 5.42 -3.40 9.52
C PHE A 86 4.96 -3.57 10.97
N ILE A 87 3.78 -3.05 11.32
CA ILE A 87 3.18 -3.18 12.66
C ILE A 87 3.01 -4.65 13.04
N CYS A 88 2.44 -5.46 12.16
CA CYS A 88 2.29 -6.91 12.39
C CYS A 88 3.62 -7.60 12.67
N ALA A 89 4.67 -7.27 11.91
CA ALA A 89 5.99 -7.82 12.12
C ALA A 89 6.58 -7.44 13.50
N GLU A 90 6.39 -6.18 13.89
CA GLU A 90 6.83 -5.70 15.22
C GLU A 90 6.03 -6.33 16.37
N VAL A 91 4.73 -6.54 16.17
CA VAL A 91 3.89 -7.26 17.15
C VAL A 91 4.39 -8.69 17.34
N LEU A 92 4.65 -9.44 16.25
CA LEU A 92 5.19 -10.81 16.35
C LEU A 92 6.48 -10.88 17.13
N LYS A 93 7.40 -9.94 16.93
CA LYS A 93 8.66 -9.88 17.69
C LYS A 93 8.40 -9.72 19.19
N ARG A 94 7.40 -8.92 19.57
CA ARG A 94 7.11 -8.59 20.96
C ARG A 94 6.31 -9.67 21.68
N VAL A 95 5.44 -10.40 20.98
CA VAL A 95 4.58 -11.42 21.60
C VAL A 95 5.21 -12.81 21.66
N LYS A 96 6.26 -13.08 20.90
CA LYS A 96 6.89 -14.39 20.74
C LYS A 96 7.13 -15.17 22.06
N THR A 97 7.44 -14.47 23.12
CA THR A 97 7.75 -15.07 24.45
C THR A 97 6.67 -14.81 25.49
N LYS A 98 5.57 -14.14 25.12
CA LYS A 98 4.56 -13.66 26.05
C LYS A 98 3.21 -14.37 25.94
N THR A 99 3.09 -15.31 25.02
CA THR A 99 1.82 -16.01 24.79
C THR A 99 2.03 -17.49 24.54
N THR A 100 1.07 -18.31 24.95
CA THR A 100 0.95 -19.72 24.62
C THR A 100 0.01 -19.96 23.43
N ASN A 101 -0.66 -18.92 22.96
CA ASN A 101 -1.55 -19.00 21.81
C ASN A 101 -0.76 -19.02 20.49
N GLY A 102 -1.31 -19.64 19.47
CA GLY A 102 -0.82 -19.49 18.11
C GLY A 102 -1.12 -18.06 17.60
N VAL A 103 -0.08 -17.31 17.24
CA VAL A 103 -0.20 -15.97 16.66
C VAL A 103 0.33 -16.01 15.26
N TYR A 104 -0.51 -15.63 14.31
CA TYR A 104 -0.21 -15.63 12.89
C TYR A 104 -0.21 -14.20 12.37
N PHE A 105 0.84 -13.82 11.66
CA PHE A 105 0.85 -12.64 10.82
C PHE A 105 0.53 -13.06 9.39
N VAL A 106 -0.40 -12.39 8.77
CA VAL A 106 -0.82 -12.68 7.41
C VAL A 106 -0.80 -11.38 6.58
N ALA A 107 0.09 -11.31 5.61
CA ALA A 107 0.07 -10.27 4.59
C ALA A 107 -0.73 -10.78 3.39
N THR A 108 -1.93 -10.28 3.21
CA THR A 108 -2.85 -10.74 2.17
C THR A 108 -2.54 -10.13 0.82
N VAL A 109 -2.84 -10.86 -0.26
CA VAL A 109 -2.72 -10.37 -1.64
C VAL A 109 -4.08 -9.95 -2.18
N GLY A 110 -4.08 -8.92 -3.04
CA GLY A 110 -5.27 -8.48 -3.76
C GLY A 110 -6.32 -7.81 -2.87
N GLU A 111 -5.91 -7.19 -1.79
CA GLU A 111 -6.78 -6.41 -0.91
C GLU A 111 -7.42 -5.27 -1.70
N GLU A 112 -6.65 -4.41 -2.33
CA GLU A 112 -7.03 -3.23 -3.14
C GLU A 112 -7.98 -3.53 -4.31
N THR A 113 -8.20 -4.79 -4.63
CA THR A 113 -9.03 -5.18 -5.78
C THR A 113 -10.24 -6.01 -5.39
N THR A 114 -10.08 -7.03 -4.56
CA THR A 114 -11.12 -8.02 -4.27
C THR A 114 -11.14 -8.51 -2.83
N GLY A 115 -10.12 -8.22 -2.03
CA GLY A 115 -9.97 -8.75 -0.67
C GLY A 115 -9.78 -10.28 -0.58
N ARG A 116 -9.65 -10.98 -1.74
CA ARG A 116 -9.68 -12.46 -1.78
C ARG A 116 -8.57 -13.12 -0.98
N GLY A 117 -7.42 -12.45 -0.81
CA GLY A 117 -6.32 -12.97 0.00
C GLY A 117 -6.73 -13.22 1.45
N ALA A 118 -7.57 -12.36 2.01
CA ALA A 118 -8.09 -12.53 3.37
C ALA A 118 -9.00 -13.76 3.50
N TYR A 119 -9.83 -14.04 2.49
CA TYR A 119 -10.69 -15.23 2.48
C TYR A 119 -9.85 -16.51 2.52
N PHE A 120 -8.87 -16.65 1.63
CA PHE A 120 -8.00 -17.82 1.62
C PHE A 120 -7.17 -17.95 2.89
N ALA A 121 -6.66 -16.86 3.42
CA ALA A 121 -5.88 -16.88 4.64
C ALA A 121 -6.72 -17.27 5.84
N SER A 122 -7.97 -16.81 5.95
CA SER A 122 -8.88 -17.18 7.03
C SER A 122 -9.24 -18.67 7.00
N ASP A 123 -9.45 -19.23 5.81
CA ASP A 123 -9.71 -20.64 5.64
C ASP A 123 -8.49 -21.51 6.02
N MET A 124 -7.30 -21.11 5.58
CA MET A 124 -6.06 -21.83 5.89
C MET A 124 -5.67 -21.79 7.37
N VAL A 125 -5.83 -20.65 8.01
CA VAL A 125 -5.42 -20.44 9.43
C VAL A 125 -6.52 -20.87 10.37
N ASN A 126 -7.79 -20.73 9.98
CA ASN A 126 -8.98 -20.96 10.80
C ASN A 126 -8.86 -20.31 12.19
N PRO A 127 -8.70 -19.00 12.28
CA PRO A 127 -8.38 -18.33 13.53
C PRO A 127 -9.58 -18.27 14.47
N THR A 128 -9.35 -18.34 15.78
CA THR A 128 -10.39 -18.08 16.81
C THR A 128 -10.84 -16.62 16.77
N CYS A 129 -9.91 -15.70 16.49
CA CYS A 129 -10.19 -14.28 16.28
C CYS A 129 -9.14 -13.67 15.36
N ALA A 130 -9.49 -12.54 14.73
CA ALA A 130 -8.60 -11.80 13.87
C ALA A 130 -8.66 -10.30 14.19
N ILE A 131 -7.52 -9.63 14.11
CA ILE A 131 -7.40 -8.17 14.12
C ILE A 131 -6.91 -7.77 12.74
N VAL A 132 -7.69 -6.95 12.05
CA VAL A 132 -7.36 -6.43 10.73
C VAL A 132 -6.72 -5.06 10.93
N LEU A 133 -5.54 -4.88 10.33
CA LEU A 133 -4.83 -3.60 10.31
C LEU A 133 -4.94 -3.00 8.92
N ASP A 134 -5.25 -1.73 8.89
CA ASP A 134 -5.36 -0.95 7.67
C ASP A 134 -5.09 0.52 7.97
N VAL A 135 -4.93 1.36 6.96
CA VAL A 135 -4.76 2.81 7.12
C VAL A 135 -6.09 3.53 6.98
N GLY A 136 -6.20 4.67 7.64
CA GLY A 136 -7.38 5.53 7.54
C GLY A 136 -7.01 6.93 7.08
N SER A 137 -7.96 7.62 6.45
CA SER A 137 -7.79 9.01 6.05
C SER A 137 -7.93 9.94 7.25
N SER A 138 -7.00 10.89 7.39
CA SER A 138 -7.16 11.97 8.35
C SER A 138 -8.23 12.98 7.90
N THR A 139 -8.84 13.68 8.85
CA THR A 139 -9.84 14.70 8.60
C THR A 139 -9.30 16.13 8.79
N ASP A 140 -8.04 16.26 9.15
CA ASP A 140 -7.34 17.54 9.32
C ASP A 140 -6.77 18.09 8.00
N VAL A 141 -7.43 17.78 6.88
CA VAL A 141 -7.10 18.26 5.54
C VAL A 141 -8.02 19.41 5.11
N LYS A 142 -7.50 20.31 4.26
CA LYS A 142 -8.17 21.56 3.87
C LYS A 142 -9.54 21.35 3.19
N TYR A 143 -9.72 20.27 2.44
CA TYR A 143 -10.91 19.99 1.64
C TYR A 143 -11.65 18.75 2.16
N LYS A 144 -11.72 18.61 3.46
CA LYS A 144 -12.46 17.51 4.07
C LYS A 144 -13.95 17.61 3.74
N GLU A 145 -14.54 16.51 3.31
CA GLU A 145 -15.98 16.32 3.39
C GLU A 145 -16.38 16.32 4.87
N LYS A 146 -17.66 16.56 5.17
CA LYS A 146 -18.15 16.51 6.55
C LYS A 146 -18.09 15.07 7.06
N PHE A 147 -16.96 14.67 7.61
CA PHE A 147 -16.86 13.41 8.36
C PHE A 147 -17.60 13.57 9.69
N THR A 148 -18.21 12.49 10.14
CA THR A 148 -18.92 12.45 11.44
C THR A 148 -17.95 12.41 12.62
N HIS A 149 -16.66 12.10 12.38
CA HIS A 149 -15.64 11.97 13.41
C HIS A 149 -14.38 12.72 12.99
N GLU A 150 -13.65 13.23 13.96
CA GLU A 150 -12.36 13.87 13.75
C GLU A 150 -11.24 12.85 13.92
N VAL A 151 -10.37 12.79 12.89
CA VAL A 151 -9.16 11.96 12.86
C VAL A 151 -8.01 12.86 12.48
N SER A 152 -7.05 13.01 13.37
CA SER A 152 -5.87 13.86 13.17
C SER A 152 -4.61 13.02 13.01
N LEU A 153 -3.69 13.45 12.13
CA LEU A 153 -2.36 12.85 12.06
C LEU A 153 -1.66 12.93 13.42
N GLY A 154 -1.11 11.79 13.86
CA GLY A 154 -0.49 11.69 15.17
C GLY A 154 -1.46 11.55 16.34
N GLY A 155 -2.78 11.48 16.08
CA GLY A 155 -3.82 11.33 17.10
C GLY A 155 -3.92 9.93 17.72
N GLY A 156 -3.12 8.99 17.27
CA GLY A 156 -3.16 7.59 17.70
C GLY A 156 -3.88 6.66 16.71
N PRO A 157 -4.09 5.39 17.09
CA PRO A 157 -4.76 4.43 16.22
C PRO A 157 -6.26 4.74 16.07
N ILE A 158 -6.78 4.43 14.89
CA ILE A 158 -8.22 4.50 14.61
C ILE A 158 -8.82 3.12 14.94
N LEU A 159 -9.87 3.10 15.74
CA LEU A 159 -10.63 1.89 16.01
C LEU A 159 -11.98 1.95 15.28
N THR A 160 -12.16 1.11 14.28
CA THR A 160 -13.40 1.02 13.52
C THR A 160 -14.42 0.19 14.28
N ILE A 161 -15.61 0.78 14.53
CA ILE A 161 -16.76 0.12 15.13
C ILE A 161 -17.78 -0.16 14.03
N ALA A 162 -18.05 -1.43 13.77
CA ALA A 162 -18.98 -1.85 12.73
C ALA A 162 -19.84 -3.02 13.20
N SER A 163 -20.95 -3.28 12.52
CA SER A 163 -21.89 -4.35 12.87
C SER A 163 -21.30 -5.76 12.79
N ASN A 164 -20.27 -5.94 11.97
CA ASN A 164 -19.52 -7.19 11.82
C ASN A 164 -18.28 -7.29 12.73
N ALA A 165 -17.99 -6.25 13.52
CA ALA A 165 -16.89 -6.28 14.47
C ALA A 165 -17.25 -7.06 15.74
N ASN A 166 -16.28 -7.82 16.27
CA ASN A 166 -16.44 -8.51 17.55
C ASN A 166 -16.40 -7.48 18.70
N GLN A 167 -17.55 -7.19 19.32
CA GLN A 167 -17.67 -6.15 20.33
C GLN A 167 -16.74 -6.37 21.54
N LYS A 168 -16.52 -7.62 21.93
CA LYS A 168 -15.61 -7.95 23.04
C LYS A 168 -14.15 -7.60 22.70
N LEU A 169 -13.72 -7.85 21.46
CA LEU A 169 -12.38 -7.43 21.01
C LEU A 169 -12.28 -5.90 20.91
N VAL A 170 -13.34 -5.25 20.46
CA VAL A 170 -13.40 -3.77 20.39
C VAL A 170 -13.21 -3.16 21.79
N GLU A 171 -13.90 -3.67 22.80
CA GLU A 171 -13.75 -3.16 24.17
C GLU A 171 -12.33 -3.39 24.71
N LEU A 172 -11.74 -4.58 24.49
CA LEU A 172 -10.38 -4.86 24.91
C LEU A 172 -9.34 -3.94 24.22
N LEU A 173 -9.57 -3.60 22.95
CA LEU A 173 -8.71 -2.67 22.22
C LEU A 173 -8.86 -1.21 22.69
N LYS A 174 -10.02 -0.82 23.21
CA LYS A 174 -10.22 0.50 23.82
C LYS A 174 -9.51 0.65 25.16
N GLU A 175 -9.35 -0.44 25.89
CA GLU A 175 -8.74 -0.45 27.24
C GLU A 175 -7.22 -0.54 27.18
N SER A 176 -6.63 -0.89 26.02
CA SER A 176 -5.18 -1.09 25.83
C SER A 176 -4.45 0.19 25.48
#